data_a057dd04d7cb2dfd7118899f65c1b4f8
#
_entry.id   a057dd04d7cb2dfd7118899f65c1b4f8
#
_cell.length_a   1.000
_cell.length_b   1.000
_cell.length_c   1.000
_cell.angle_alpha   90.00
_cell.angle_beta   90.00
_cell.angle_gamma   90.00
#
_symmetry.space_group_name_H-M   'P 1'
#
loop_
_entity.id
_entity.type
_entity.pdbx_description
1 polymer ?
#
loop_
_entity_poly.entity_id
_entity_poly.type
_entity_poly.pdbx_seq_one_letter_code
_entity_poly.pdbx_strand_id
1 'polypeptide(L)'
;SDIGNNCAIGNAYPSFEAGRKYLAPGLFGPCGYGLPAILGAKIGCPDVPVVGFAGDGAFGISMNEMTACGRGDWPAITMIIFRNYQWGAEKRNTTLWFEDNFVGTELNEGVNYAEIAKGCGLKGVQCMGMEELTAALDTAVKEQMKDNVTTFIEVVLNQELGEPFRRDAMKKPVSVAGINREDMREQQTA
;
A
#
# COMPACT_ATOMS: atom_id res chain seq x y z
N SER A 1 -6.90 0.35 -1.90
CA SER A 1 -5.69 0.14 -1.08
C SER A 1 -5.09 -1.22 -1.33
N ASP A 2 -3.77 -1.34 -1.21
CA ASP A 2 -3.09 -2.62 -0.99
C ASP A 2 -3.11 -2.96 0.50
N ILE A 3 -2.64 -4.17 0.89
CA ILE A 3 -2.56 -4.61 2.28
C ILE A 3 -1.40 -3.92 3.04
N GLY A 4 -1.39 -4.02 4.34
CA GLY A 4 -0.41 -3.45 5.26
C GLY A 4 -0.98 -2.32 6.11
N ASN A 5 -0.11 -1.52 6.73
CA ASN A 5 -0.53 -0.40 7.57
C ASN A 5 -1.41 0.62 6.80
N ASN A 6 -1.11 0.84 5.53
CA ASN A 6 -1.90 1.70 4.66
C ASN A 6 -3.35 1.20 4.47
N CYS A 7 -3.57 -0.11 4.43
CA CYS A 7 -4.93 -0.68 4.38
C CYS A 7 -5.70 -0.37 5.67
N ALA A 8 -5.07 -0.54 6.82
CA ALA A 8 -5.69 -0.23 8.11
C ALA A 8 -6.03 1.26 8.20
N ILE A 9 -5.16 2.16 7.73
CA ILE A 9 -5.40 3.60 7.65
C ILE A 9 -6.55 3.89 6.67
N GLY A 10 -6.53 3.29 5.49
CA GLY A 10 -7.58 3.43 4.49
C GLY A 10 -8.95 2.93 4.94
N ASN A 11 -9.01 1.95 5.85
CA ASN A 11 -10.26 1.48 6.44
C ASN A 11 -10.77 2.38 7.58
N ALA A 12 -9.89 3.18 8.18
CA ALA A 12 -10.21 3.94 9.39
C ALA A 12 -10.52 5.42 9.13
N TYR A 13 -9.86 6.05 8.18
CA TYR A 13 -9.89 7.52 8.04
C TYR A 13 -10.69 8.05 6.85
N PRO A 14 -10.59 7.52 5.63
CA PRO A 14 -11.37 8.05 4.51
C PRO A 14 -12.86 7.97 4.74
N SER A 15 -13.57 9.00 4.32
CA SER A 15 -15.03 9.05 4.30
C SER A 15 -15.53 8.97 2.87
N PHE A 16 -16.50 8.09 2.63
CA PHE A 16 -17.07 7.85 1.30
C PHE A 16 -18.57 8.19 1.30
N GLU A 17 -18.98 9.07 0.39
CA GLU A 17 -20.37 9.50 0.26
C GLU A 17 -21.29 8.44 -0.37
N ALA A 18 -20.72 7.48 -1.08
CA ALA A 18 -21.45 6.41 -1.74
C ALA A 18 -20.75 5.05 -1.59
N GLY A 19 -21.53 3.98 -1.58
CA GLY A 19 -21.00 2.61 -1.55
C GLY A 19 -20.16 2.27 -2.77
N ARG A 20 -19.28 1.26 -2.63
CA ARG A 20 -18.40 0.73 -3.67
C ARG A 20 -17.39 1.74 -4.23
N LYS A 21 -16.98 2.71 -3.41
CA LYS A 21 -15.94 3.69 -3.75
C LYS A 21 -14.57 3.34 -3.22
N TYR A 22 -14.48 2.32 -2.37
CA TYR A 22 -13.23 1.85 -1.79
C TYR A 22 -13.06 0.36 -1.97
N LEU A 23 -11.89 -0.03 -2.48
CA LEU A 23 -11.49 -1.42 -2.68
C LEU A 23 -10.28 -1.74 -1.80
N ALA A 24 -10.35 -2.83 -1.08
CA ALA A 24 -9.28 -3.35 -0.25
C ALA A 24 -9.23 -4.88 -0.33
N PRO A 25 -8.09 -5.52 -0.03
CA PRO A 25 -7.91 -6.96 -0.26
C PRO A 25 -8.71 -7.89 0.66
N GLY A 26 -9.55 -7.37 1.54
CA GLY A 26 -10.46 -8.15 2.38
C GLY A 26 -9.77 -9.02 3.43
N LEU A 27 -10.37 -10.16 3.76
CA LEU A 27 -9.91 -11.05 4.84
C LEU A 27 -8.59 -11.75 4.54
N PHE A 28 -8.38 -12.18 3.31
CA PHE A 28 -7.16 -12.90 2.94
C PHE A 28 -5.93 -11.99 2.92
N GLY A 29 -6.10 -10.72 2.57
CA GLY A 29 -5.05 -9.70 2.61
C GLY A 29 -3.84 -9.99 1.74
N PRO A 30 -3.98 -10.36 0.44
CA PRO A 30 -2.82 -10.60 -0.40
C PRO A 30 -2.05 -9.31 -0.68
N CYS A 31 -0.72 -9.37 -0.56
CA CYS A 31 0.16 -8.31 -1.04
C CYS A 31 0.16 -8.26 -2.58
N GLY A 32 0.26 -7.05 -3.13
CA GLY A 32 0.24 -6.84 -4.58
C GLY A 32 -1.17 -6.75 -5.17
N TYR A 33 -2.20 -6.62 -4.34
CA TYR A 33 -3.58 -6.43 -4.78
C TYR A 33 -3.83 -5.04 -5.36
N GLY A 34 -3.20 -4.00 -4.80
CA GLY A 34 -3.58 -2.60 -5.01
C GLY A 34 -3.49 -2.16 -6.47
N LEU A 35 -2.35 -2.34 -7.12
CA LEU A 35 -2.14 -1.90 -8.50
C LEU A 35 -3.04 -2.61 -9.50
N PRO A 36 -3.14 -3.95 -9.55
CA PRO A 36 -4.08 -4.64 -10.43
C PRO A 36 -5.55 -4.26 -10.17
N ALA A 37 -5.92 -4.05 -8.91
CA ALA A 37 -7.29 -3.70 -8.56
C ALA A 37 -7.69 -2.32 -9.09
N ILE A 38 -6.82 -1.31 -9.02
CA ILE A 38 -7.14 0.02 -9.55
C ILE A 38 -7.13 0.06 -11.07
N LEU A 39 -6.31 -0.76 -11.74
CA LEU A 39 -6.40 -0.94 -13.18
C LEU A 39 -7.77 -1.50 -13.58
N GLY A 40 -8.21 -2.58 -12.93
CA GLY A 40 -9.54 -3.14 -13.16
C GLY A 40 -10.67 -2.15 -12.83
N ALA A 41 -10.55 -1.41 -11.75
CA ALA A 41 -11.52 -0.39 -11.36
C ALA A 41 -11.62 0.73 -12.42
N LYS A 42 -10.50 1.18 -12.96
CA LYS A 42 -10.47 2.23 -13.98
C LYS A 42 -11.04 1.74 -15.31
N ILE A 43 -10.78 0.48 -15.68
CA ILE A 43 -11.39 -0.13 -16.88
C ILE A 43 -12.91 -0.23 -16.71
N GLY A 44 -13.38 -0.64 -15.54
CA GLY A 44 -14.81 -0.73 -15.24
C GLY A 44 -15.52 0.61 -15.05
N CYS A 45 -14.80 1.66 -14.70
CA CYS A 45 -15.32 3.01 -14.44
C CYS A 45 -14.41 4.08 -15.06
N PRO A 46 -14.36 4.18 -16.40
CA PRO A 46 -13.40 5.05 -17.09
C PRO A 46 -13.62 6.55 -16.82
N ASP A 47 -14.84 6.94 -16.52
CA ASP A 47 -15.25 8.35 -16.39
C ASP A 47 -15.01 8.96 -15.00
N VAL A 48 -14.47 8.17 -14.09
CA VAL A 48 -14.14 8.66 -12.72
C VAL A 48 -12.66 8.53 -12.42
N PRO A 49 -12.08 9.40 -11.60
CA PRO A 49 -10.70 9.24 -11.17
C PRO A 49 -10.55 8.00 -10.30
N VAL A 50 -9.45 7.28 -10.51
CA VAL A 50 -9.08 6.12 -9.70
C VAL A 50 -7.70 6.35 -9.10
N VAL A 51 -7.63 6.33 -7.77
CA VAL A 51 -6.41 6.52 -7.01
C VAL A 51 -6.16 5.28 -6.16
N GLY A 52 -4.99 4.68 -6.32
CA GLY A 52 -4.52 3.59 -5.47
C GLY A 52 -3.44 4.04 -4.50
N PHE A 53 -3.28 3.29 -3.41
CA PHE A 53 -2.16 3.48 -2.50
C PHE A 53 -1.70 2.15 -1.91
N ALA A 54 -0.39 2.02 -1.74
CA ALA A 54 0.27 0.84 -1.21
C ALA A 54 1.54 1.23 -0.43
N GLY A 55 1.96 0.38 0.50
CA GLY A 55 3.34 0.40 0.98
C GLY A 55 4.29 -0.19 -0.07
N ASP A 56 5.56 0.16 0.01
CA ASP A 56 6.60 -0.30 -0.90
C ASP A 56 6.75 -1.83 -0.95
N GLY A 57 6.61 -2.52 0.19
CA GLY A 57 6.62 -3.98 0.24
C GLY A 57 5.51 -4.62 -0.59
N ALA A 58 4.26 -4.26 -0.33
CA ALA A 58 3.12 -4.81 -1.05
C ALA A 58 3.13 -4.41 -2.53
N PHE A 59 3.46 -3.16 -2.84
CA PHE A 59 3.60 -2.66 -4.20
C PHE A 59 4.66 -3.44 -4.99
N GLY A 60 5.80 -3.76 -4.38
CA GLY A 60 6.89 -4.50 -5.02
C GLY A 60 6.47 -5.87 -5.56
N ILE A 61 5.44 -6.49 -4.99
CA ILE A 61 4.91 -7.80 -5.44
C ILE A 61 4.25 -7.71 -6.82
N SER A 62 3.57 -6.59 -7.12
CA SER A 62 2.87 -6.38 -8.39
C SER A 62 3.49 -5.28 -9.25
N MET A 63 4.70 -4.84 -8.95
CA MET A 63 5.38 -3.74 -9.64
C MET A 63 5.48 -3.97 -11.17
N ASN A 64 5.57 -5.21 -11.64
CA ASN A 64 5.60 -5.56 -13.06
C ASN A 64 4.39 -5.01 -13.84
N GLU A 65 3.24 -4.80 -13.17
CA GLU A 65 2.05 -4.24 -13.80
C GLU A 65 2.23 -2.78 -14.24
N MET A 66 3.30 -2.11 -13.83
CA MET A 66 3.70 -0.82 -14.41
C MET A 66 3.88 -0.90 -15.93
N THR A 67 4.39 -2.03 -16.42
CA THR A 67 4.57 -2.24 -17.87
C THR A 67 3.24 -2.30 -18.61
N ALA A 68 2.20 -2.84 -17.99
CA ALA A 68 0.84 -2.81 -18.53
C ALA A 68 0.26 -1.38 -18.54
N CYS A 69 0.50 -0.60 -17.48
CA CYS A 69 0.12 0.81 -17.43
C CYS A 69 0.75 1.65 -18.55
N GLY A 70 1.96 1.30 -18.96
CA GLY A 70 2.71 1.98 -20.05
C GLY A 70 2.22 1.69 -21.46
N ARG A 71 1.26 0.79 -21.64
CA ARG A 71 0.75 0.38 -22.97
C ARG A 71 -0.16 1.44 -23.57
N GLY A 72 -0.32 2.51 -23.39
CA GLY A 72 -1.09 3.57 -24.05
C GLY A 72 -2.55 3.28 -24.46
N ASP A 73 -2.93 2.01 -24.54
CA ASP A 73 -4.31 1.54 -24.79
C ASP A 73 -5.12 1.31 -23.51
N TRP A 74 -4.51 1.48 -22.34
CA TRP A 74 -5.18 1.36 -21.07
C TRP A 74 -5.54 2.73 -20.47
N PRO A 75 -6.66 2.81 -19.73
CA PRO A 75 -7.03 4.06 -19.09
C PRO A 75 -6.08 4.43 -17.97
N ALA A 76 -5.79 5.71 -17.82
CA ALA A 76 -4.84 6.23 -16.84
C ALA A 76 -5.30 6.07 -15.40
N ILE A 77 -4.35 5.83 -14.51
CA ILE A 77 -4.52 5.71 -13.06
C ILE A 77 -3.55 6.62 -12.31
N THR A 78 -3.82 6.83 -11.03
CA THR A 78 -2.86 7.44 -10.10
C THR A 78 -2.56 6.45 -8.98
N MET A 79 -1.27 6.15 -8.75
CA MET A 79 -0.82 5.24 -7.71
C MET A 79 0.13 5.95 -6.75
N ILE A 80 -0.16 5.88 -5.46
CA ILE A 80 0.69 6.40 -4.38
C ILE A 80 1.44 5.24 -3.75
N ILE A 81 2.75 5.36 -3.62
CA ILE A 81 3.62 4.36 -3.01
C ILE A 81 4.23 4.98 -1.75
N PHE A 82 3.82 4.51 -0.59
CA PHE A 82 4.40 4.90 0.69
C PHE A 82 5.67 4.09 0.93
N ARG A 83 6.82 4.72 0.69
CA ARG A 83 8.12 4.09 0.81
C ARG A 83 8.75 4.35 2.17
N ASN A 84 8.74 3.34 3.03
CA ASN A 84 9.40 3.37 4.33
C ASN A 84 10.50 2.31 4.47
N TYR A 85 10.90 1.67 3.39
CA TYR A 85 12.00 0.70 3.29
C TYR A 85 11.83 -0.56 4.14
N GLN A 86 10.59 -0.93 4.47
CA GLN A 86 10.35 -2.07 5.33
C GLN A 86 8.96 -2.67 5.15
N TRP A 87 8.83 -3.93 5.50
CA TRP A 87 7.55 -4.57 5.74
C TRP A 87 6.99 -4.11 7.09
N GLY A 88 6.47 -2.89 7.16
CA GLY A 88 6.14 -2.20 8.41
C GLY A 88 5.07 -2.90 9.24
N ALA A 89 4.08 -3.55 8.63
CA ALA A 89 3.08 -4.33 9.33
C ALA A 89 3.69 -5.58 9.98
N GLU A 90 4.55 -6.30 9.26
CA GLU A 90 5.24 -7.49 9.75
C GLU A 90 6.27 -7.13 10.82
N LYS A 91 7.02 -6.05 10.64
CA LYS A 91 7.97 -5.57 11.65
C LYS A 91 7.28 -5.22 12.97
N ARG A 92 6.10 -4.59 12.90
CA ARG A 92 5.29 -4.34 14.09
C ARG A 92 4.83 -5.63 14.77
N ASN A 93 4.38 -6.63 14.01
CA ASN A 93 4.00 -7.92 14.53
C ASN A 93 5.18 -8.60 15.22
N THR A 94 6.38 -8.47 14.64
CA THR A 94 7.61 -8.99 15.23
C THR A 94 7.93 -8.34 16.58
N THR A 95 7.77 -7.01 16.69
CA THR A 95 7.90 -6.30 17.98
C THR A 95 6.94 -6.85 19.04
N LEU A 96 5.70 -7.17 18.65
CA LEU A 96 4.68 -7.62 19.59
C LEU A 96 4.81 -9.07 20.02
N TRP A 97 5.28 -9.93 19.11
CA TRP A 97 5.23 -11.37 19.29
C TRP A 97 6.59 -12.03 19.46
N PHE A 98 7.68 -11.40 18.96
CA PHE A 98 9.01 -12.01 18.86
C PHE A 98 10.13 -11.13 19.42
N GLU A 99 9.82 -10.23 20.36
CA GLU A 99 10.82 -9.43 21.10
C GLU A 99 11.84 -8.71 20.21
N ASP A 100 11.34 -8.06 19.14
CA ASP A 100 12.15 -7.32 18.16
C ASP A 100 13.17 -8.18 17.35
N ASN A 101 12.98 -9.47 17.30
CA ASN A 101 13.80 -10.34 16.45
C ASN A 101 13.39 -10.18 14.98
N PHE A 102 13.87 -9.12 14.33
CA PHE A 102 13.53 -8.78 12.97
C PHE A 102 14.26 -9.66 11.95
N VAL A 103 13.51 -10.39 11.15
CA VAL A 103 14.05 -11.25 10.08
C VAL A 103 13.31 -10.96 8.79
N GLY A 104 14.03 -10.50 7.76
CA GLY A 104 13.47 -10.27 6.42
C GLY A 104 12.47 -9.10 6.34
N THR A 105 12.49 -8.19 7.30
CA THR A 105 11.56 -7.05 7.36
C THR A 105 12.07 -5.80 6.63
N GLU A 106 13.36 -5.74 6.32
CA GLU A 106 13.96 -4.59 5.67
C GLU A 106 13.91 -4.73 4.14
N LEU A 107 13.65 -3.62 3.46
CA LEU A 107 13.69 -3.52 2.01
C LEU A 107 14.90 -2.69 1.57
N ASN A 108 15.25 -2.81 0.28
CA ASN A 108 16.39 -2.09 -0.28
C ASN A 108 16.10 -0.58 -0.35
N GLU A 109 16.91 0.21 0.35
CA GLU A 109 16.80 1.67 0.39
C GLU A 109 17.16 2.34 -0.95
N GLY A 110 17.90 1.66 -1.82
CA GLY A 110 18.31 2.18 -3.12
C GLY A 110 17.22 2.16 -4.20
N VAL A 111 16.06 1.55 -3.93
CA VAL A 111 14.96 1.50 -4.89
C VAL A 111 14.28 2.87 -4.98
N ASN A 112 14.07 3.36 -6.20
CA ASN A 112 13.31 4.57 -6.50
C ASN A 112 12.17 4.22 -7.46
N TYR A 113 10.97 4.14 -6.93
CA TYR A 113 9.79 3.73 -7.70
C TYR A 113 9.34 4.79 -8.71
N ALA A 114 9.57 6.07 -8.43
CA ALA A 114 9.30 7.14 -9.38
C ALA A 114 10.19 7.03 -10.64
N GLU A 115 11.48 6.70 -10.46
CA GLU A 115 12.39 6.48 -11.60
C GLU A 115 12.05 5.19 -12.35
N ILE A 116 11.65 4.12 -11.67
CA ILE A 116 11.16 2.89 -12.31
C ILE A 116 9.93 3.18 -13.18
N ALA A 117 8.99 3.98 -12.68
CA ALA A 117 7.81 4.39 -13.46
C ALA A 117 8.22 5.14 -14.73
N LYS A 118 9.18 6.06 -14.65
CA LYS A 118 9.74 6.75 -15.82
C LYS A 118 10.39 5.80 -16.80
N GLY A 119 11.12 4.80 -16.29
CA GLY A 119 11.70 3.72 -17.11
C GLY A 119 10.66 2.88 -17.86
N CYS A 120 9.43 2.79 -17.33
CA CYS A 120 8.29 2.16 -18.00
C CYS A 120 7.51 3.12 -18.93
N GLY A 121 8.00 4.35 -19.17
CA GLY A 121 7.32 5.35 -20.00
C GLY A 121 6.16 6.07 -19.29
N LEU A 122 6.09 6.01 -17.96
CA LEU A 122 5.04 6.59 -17.14
C LEU A 122 5.52 7.87 -16.45
N LYS A 123 4.60 8.63 -15.89
CA LYS A 123 4.96 9.77 -15.03
C LYS A 123 5.28 9.29 -13.62
N GLY A 124 6.51 9.55 -13.17
CA GLY A 124 6.98 9.28 -11.81
C GLY A 124 7.29 10.58 -11.08
N VAL A 125 6.77 10.72 -9.86
CA VAL A 125 6.99 11.88 -8.98
C VAL A 125 7.42 11.37 -7.62
N GLN A 126 8.49 11.93 -7.06
CA GLN A 126 8.91 11.66 -5.69
C GLN A 126 8.54 12.83 -4.79
N CYS A 127 7.98 12.55 -3.63
CA CYS A 127 7.55 13.53 -2.63
C CYS A 127 8.23 13.23 -1.29
N MET A 128 8.75 14.27 -0.65
CA MET A 128 9.40 14.20 0.66
C MET A 128 8.54 14.73 1.80
N GLY A 129 7.35 15.26 1.49
CA GLY A 129 6.46 15.85 2.48
C GLY A 129 5.02 16.01 2.01
N MET A 130 4.17 16.43 2.94
CA MET A 130 2.72 16.52 2.71
C MET A 130 2.33 17.56 1.66
N GLU A 131 3.03 18.70 1.61
CA GLU A 131 2.75 19.76 0.64
C GLU A 131 3.03 19.28 -0.79
N GLU A 132 4.17 18.61 -0.99
CA GLU A 132 4.55 18.03 -2.28
C GLU A 132 3.57 16.93 -2.70
N LEU A 133 3.19 16.05 -1.77
CA LEU A 133 2.19 15.01 -2.03
C LEU A 133 0.85 15.60 -2.45
N THR A 134 0.38 16.63 -1.74
CA THR A 134 -0.90 17.29 -2.05
C THR A 134 -0.89 17.89 -3.45
N ALA A 135 0.17 18.62 -3.80
CA ALA A 135 0.32 19.23 -5.13
C ALA A 135 0.46 18.17 -6.24
N ALA A 136 1.24 17.12 -5.99
CA ALA A 136 1.43 16.02 -6.93
C ALA A 136 0.13 15.25 -7.18
N LEU A 137 -0.64 14.96 -6.13
CA LEU A 137 -1.91 14.24 -6.23
C LEU A 137 -2.96 15.05 -6.98
N ASP A 138 -3.10 16.34 -6.67
CA ASP A 138 -4.03 17.24 -7.35
C ASP A 138 -3.72 17.33 -8.85
N THR A 139 -2.44 17.44 -9.20
CA THR A 139 -1.97 17.43 -10.58
C THR A 139 -2.23 16.09 -11.27
N ALA A 140 -1.87 14.98 -10.62
CA ALA A 140 -2.01 13.64 -11.19
C ALA A 140 -3.47 13.28 -11.49
N VAL A 141 -4.40 13.62 -10.58
CA VAL A 141 -5.83 13.36 -10.79
C VAL A 141 -6.38 14.19 -11.95
N LYS A 142 -5.97 15.46 -12.10
CA LYS A 142 -6.37 16.29 -13.23
C LYS A 142 -5.85 15.75 -14.56
N GLU A 143 -4.58 15.40 -14.62
CA GLU A 143 -3.95 14.84 -15.83
C GLU A 143 -4.50 13.46 -16.17
N GLN A 144 -4.82 12.64 -15.17
CA GLN A 144 -5.47 11.34 -15.36
C GLN A 144 -6.78 11.50 -16.14
N MET A 145 -7.60 12.45 -15.75
CA MET A 145 -8.94 12.61 -16.33
C MET A 145 -8.95 13.39 -17.64
N LYS A 146 -8.03 14.34 -17.80
CA LYS A 146 -8.02 15.24 -18.95
C LYS A 146 -7.11 14.74 -20.08
N ASP A 147 -5.94 14.25 -19.71
CA ASP A 147 -4.84 14.00 -20.63
C ASP A 147 -4.50 12.48 -20.73
N ASN A 148 -5.23 11.63 -20.01
CA ASN A 148 -5.01 10.19 -19.88
C ASN A 148 -3.57 9.83 -19.46
N VAL A 149 -3.03 10.57 -18.47
CA VAL A 149 -1.68 10.37 -17.97
C VAL A 149 -1.70 9.52 -16.68
N THR A 150 -1.05 8.38 -16.74
CA THR A 150 -0.80 7.55 -15.56
C THR A 150 0.37 8.12 -14.74
N THR A 151 0.14 8.34 -13.45
CA THR A 151 1.16 8.88 -12.54
C THR A 151 1.39 7.97 -11.34
N PHE A 152 2.66 7.67 -11.07
CA PHE A 152 3.12 7.02 -9.85
C PHE A 152 3.77 8.06 -8.93
N ILE A 153 3.24 8.21 -7.74
CA ILE A 153 3.71 9.15 -6.72
C ILE A 153 4.39 8.36 -5.61
N GLU A 154 5.69 8.48 -5.50
CA GLU A 154 6.48 7.88 -4.44
C GLU A 154 6.61 8.86 -3.27
N VAL A 155 6.12 8.48 -2.10
CA VAL A 155 6.21 9.27 -0.87
C VAL A 155 7.27 8.67 0.03
N VAL A 156 8.37 9.37 0.23
CA VAL A 156 9.46 8.92 1.09
C VAL A 156 9.10 9.17 2.55
N LEU A 157 9.10 8.11 3.33
CA LEU A 157 8.77 8.12 4.75
C LEU A 157 9.96 7.65 5.58
N ASN A 158 9.91 7.91 6.88
CA ASN A 158 10.81 7.30 7.86
C ASN A 158 10.38 5.86 8.18
N GLN A 159 11.21 5.13 8.92
CA GLN A 159 10.94 3.75 9.35
C GLN A 159 10.13 3.65 10.64
N GLU A 160 9.53 4.72 11.09
CA GLU A 160 8.68 4.71 12.28
C GLU A 160 7.47 3.79 12.09
N LEU A 161 7.24 2.89 13.03
CA LEU A 161 6.14 1.93 12.94
C LEU A 161 4.78 2.54 13.27
N GLY A 162 4.78 3.71 13.85
CA GLY A 162 3.58 4.41 14.33
C GLY A 162 2.85 3.68 15.44
N GLU A 163 1.85 4.33 15.98
CA GLU A 163 0.98 3.74 17.01
C GLU A 163 0.00 2.72 16.39
N PRO A 164 -0.27 1.59 17.06
CA PRO A 164 -1.26 0.64 16.58
C PRO A 164 -2.68 1.26 16.62
N PHE A 165 -3.43 1.06 15.53
CA PHE A 165 -4.82 1.54 15.41
C PHE A 165 -5.75 1.06 16.50
N ARG A 166 -5.48 -0.12 17.03
CA ARG A 166 -6.27 -0.76 18.09
C ARG A 166 -5.33 -1.27 19.17
N ARG A 167 -4.87 -0.39 20.03
CA ARG A 167 -4.11 -0.77 21.22
C ARG A 167 -4.81 -1.86 22.02
N ASP A 168 -6.14 -1.82 22.08
CA ASP A 168 -6.94 -2.76 22.86
C ASP A 168 -7.02 -4.15 22.21
N ALA A 169 -7.12 -4.21 20.87
CA ALA A 169 -7.16 -5.48 20.15
C ALA A 169 -5.83 -6.24 20.22
N MET A 170 -4.72 -5.51 20.38
CA MET A 170 -3.39 -6.10 20.47
C MET A 170 -3.03 -6.57 21.90
N LYS A 171 -3.75 -6.11 22.91
CA LYS A 171 -3.58 -6.52 24.31
C LYS A 171 -4.44 -7.72 24.70
N LYS A 172 -5.48 -8.03 23.93
CA LYS A 172 -6.35 -9.18 24.20
C LYS A 172 -5.79 -10.41 23.50
N PRO A 173 -5.71 -11.58 24.16
CA PRO A 173 -5.40 -12.81 23.50
C PRO A 173 -6.41 -13.03 22.38
N VAL A 174 -5.94 -13.19 21.14
CA VAL A 174 -6.80 -13.60 20.04
C VAL A 174 -7.03 -15.10 20.23
N SER A 175 -8.21 -15.45 20.69
CA SER A 175 -8.68 -16.82 20.64
C SER A 175 -9.15 -17.12 19.22
N VAL A 176 -8.38 -17.84 18.46
CA VAL A 176 -8.80 -18.43 17.19
C VAL A 176 -9.14 -19.89 17.49
N ALA A 177 -10.43 -20.22 17.44
CA ALA A 177 -10.98 -21.59 17.43
C ALA A 177 -10.05 -22.69 17.99
N GLY A 178 -9.80 -22.71 19.30
CA GLY A 178 -9.05 -23.76 19.97
C GLY A 178 -7.54 -23.59 20.02
N ILE A 179 -7.01 -22.47 19.48
CA ILE A 179 -5.60 -22.13 19.61
C ILE A 179 -5.50 -20.88 20.48
N ASN A 180 -4.91 -20.98 21.67
CA ASN A 180 -4.58 -19.81 22.45
C ASN A 180 -3.09 -19.47 22.29
N ARG A 181 -2.71 -18.26 22.69
CA ARG A 181 -1.35 -17.72 22.50
C ARG A 181 -0.29 -18.52 23.28
N GLU A 182 -0.66 -19.10 24.39
CA GLU A 182 0.25 -19.88 25.25
C GLU A 182 0.60 -21.20 24.59
N ASP A 183 -0.39 -21.86 23.96
CA ASP A 183 -0.19 -23.11 23.23
C ASP A 183 0.74 -22.92 22.01
N MET A 184 0.72 -21.75 21.36
CA MET A 184 1.63 -21.45 20.25
C MET A 184 3.08 -21.22 20.67
N ARG A 185 3.32 -20.73 21.89
CA ARG A 185 4.67 -20.53 22.42
C ARG A 185 5.33 -21.84 22.84
N GLU A 186 4.56 -22.78 23.38
CA GLU A 186 5.07 -24.09 23.77
C GLU A 186 5.49 -24.95 22.58
N GLN A 187 4.86 -24.80 21.43
CA GLN A 187 5.22 -25.52 20.20
C GLN A 187 6.52 -25.02 19.55
N GLN A 188 6.99 -23.81 19.86
CA GLN A 188 8.24 -23.26 19.32
C GLN A 188 9.47 -23.61 20.17
N THR A 189 9.28 -24.12 21.37
CA THR A 189 10.36 -24.49 22.29
C THR A 189 10.60 -26.01 22.40
N ALA A 190 9.87 -26.80 21.63
CA ALA A 190 10.04 -28.25 21.51
C ALA A 190 10.68 -28.62 20.16
#